data_ca46f1b6de40787a2501919a83060c8b
#
_entry.id   ca46f1b6de40787a2501919a83060c8b
#
_cell.length_a   1.000
_cell.length_b   1.000
_cell.length_c   1.000
_cell.angle_alpha   90.00
_cell.angle_beta   90.00
_cell.angle_gamma   90.00
#
_symmetry.space_group_name_H-M   'P 1'
#
loop_
_entity.id
_entity.type
_entity.pdbx_description
1 polymer ?
#
loop_
_entity_poly.entity_id
_entity_poly.type
_entity_poly.pdbx_seq_one_letter_code
_entity_poly.pdbx_strand_id
1 'polypeptide(L)'
;MNVLAIGCHPDDVEIACSGTLLKCAARGDKVTVCHVANGNMGHVIIQPDELRKMRIAEAKKAGSIAGFEVLTLDVGDLLPNAADKKQRDALIEVIRYAKPDFIITHSPVDYMTDHLEVQKLVFDASFSCSCPHYGSGEAADIVPIFYMDTLAGVNFVPTEYVDISDVIETKIEMLECHESQLKWMRDHDHIDFADFVRTCSKYRGLQCGVDYAEGFTQAAVWPRMKPYRLLP
;
A
#
# COMPACT_ATOMS: atom_id res chain seq x y z
N MET A 1 -13.14 -12.14 -2.49
CA MET A 1 -12.76 -11.09 -3.47
C MET A 1 -11.27 -11.14 -3.71
N ASN A 2 -10.79 -10.47 -4.76
CA ASN A 2 -9.38 -10.20 -4.97
C ASN A 2 -9.08 -8.77 -4.54
N VAL A 3 -8.11 -8.58 -3.67
CA VAL A 3 -7.69 -7.26 -3.16
C VAL A 3 -6.28 -6.99 -3.63
N LEU A 4 -6.04 -5.81 -4.21
CA LEU A 4 -4.72 -5.37 -4.61
C LEU A 4 -4.34 -4.12 -3.82
N ALA A 5 -3.32 -4.23 -2.98
CA ALA A 5 -2.72 -3.07 -2.32
C ALA A 5 -1.45 -2.65 -3.07
N ILE A 6 -1.36 -1.36 -3.43
CA ILE A 6 -0.20 -0.83 -4.15
C ILE A 6 0.41 0.29 -3.30
N GLY A 7 1.54 -0.01 -2.68
CA GLY A 7 2.39 0.95 -1.97
C GLY A 7 3.51 1.48 -2.86
N CYS A 8 4.12 2.57 -2.45
CA CYS A 8 5.33 3.08 -3.08
C CYS A 8 6.54 2.27 -2.61
N HIS A 9 6.96 2.47 -1.36
CA HIS A 9 8.12 1.80 -0.78
C HIS A 9 7.74 0.50 -0.06
N PRO A 10 8.69 -0.45 0.07
CA PRO A 10 8.50 -1.61 0.94
C PRO A 10 8.38 -1.16 2.41
N ASP A 11 7.21 -1.26 3.00
CA ASP A 11 6.71 -0.91 4.33
C ASP A 11 5.45 -0.02 4.33
N ASP A 12 5.19 0.75 3.27
CA ASP A 12 4.02 1.64 3.20
C ASP A 12 2.69 0.92 3.47
N VAL A 13 2.56 -0.29 2.93
CA VAL A 13 1.36 -1.12 3.09
C VAL A 13 1.21 -1.59 4.53
N GLU A 14 2.31 -1.98 5.17
CA GLU A 14 2.33 -2.37 6.58
C GLU A 14 1.97 -1.21 7.49
N ILE A 15 2.46 -0.01 7.17
CA ILE A 15 2.16 1.21 7.92
C ILE A 15 0.68 1.58 7.82
N ALA A 16 0.14 1.60 6.61
CA ALA A 16 -1.11 2.31 6.35
C ALA A 16 -2.36 1.42 6.23
N CYS A 17 -2.23 0.14 5.80
CA CYS A 17 -3.40 -0.67 5.49
C CYS A 17 -3.28 -2.19 5.74
N SER A 18 -2.17 -2.70 6.29
CA SER A 18 -2.01 -4.15 6.48
C SER A 18 -3.03 -4.76 7.45
N GLY A 19 -3.51 -4.01 8.44
CA GLY A 19 -4.59 -4.44 9.31
C GLY A 19 -5.89 -4.72 8.54
N THR A 20 -6.25 -3.82 7.63
CA THR A 20 -7.38 -4.01 6.71
C THR A 20 -7.17 -5.21 5.80
N LEU A 21 -5.95 -5.41 5.28
CA LEU A 21 -5.63 -6.56 4.43
C LEU A 21 -5.71 -7.87 5.21
N LEU A 22 -5.31 -7.91 6.49
CA LEU A 22 -5.51 -9.05 7.39
C LEU A 22 -6.99 -9.36 7.57
N LYS A 23 -7.84 -8.36 7.74
CA LYS A 23 -9.31 -8.53 7.82
C LYS A 23 -9.88 -9.05 6.50
N CYS A 24 -9.38 -8.57 5.35
CA CYS A 24 -9.75 -9.10 4.04
C CYS A 24 -9.40 -10.59 3.92
N ALA A 25 -8.17 -10.98 4.28
CA ALA A 25 -7.74 -12.37 4.27
C ALA A 25 -8.58 -13.24 5.21
N ALA A 26 -8.90 -12.75 6.42
CA ALA A 26 -9.79 -13.45 7.35
C ALA A 26 -11.22 -13.62 6.80
N ARG A 27 -11.68 -12.71 5.95
CA ARG A 27 -12.95 -12.81 5.20
C ARG A 27 -12.88 -13.84 4.07
N GLY A 28 -11.69 -14.36 3.73
CA GLY A 28 -11.45 -15.31 2.64
C GLY A 28 -11.08 -14.65 1.30
N ASP A 29 -10.66 -13.41 1.30
CA ASP A 29 -10.20 -12.72 0.11
C ASP A 29 -8.76 -13.13 -0.25
N LYS A 30 -8.45 -13.14 -1.56
CA LYS A 30 -7.07 -13.24 -2.04
C LYS A 30 -6.44 -11.86 -2.01
N VAL A 31 -5.35 -11.70 -1.28
CA VAL A 31 -4.61 -10.44 -1.15
C VAL A 31 -3.31 -10.48 -1.94
N THR A 32 -3.12 -9.50 -2.81
CA THR A 32 -1.86 -9.25 -3.52
C THR A 32 -1.35 -7.85 -3.14
N VAL A 33 -0.09 -7.76 -2.78
CA VAL A 33 0.61 -6.50 -2.48
C VAL A 33 1.61 -6.22 -3.60
N CYS A 34 1.70 -4.97 -4.06
CA CYS A 34 2.71 -4.54 -5.02
C CYS A 34 3.40 -3.27 -4.54
N HIS A 35 4.73 -3.29 -4.49
CA HIS A 35 5.52 -2.09 -4.26
C HIS A 35 6.07 -1.56 -5.59
N VAL A 36 5.87 -0.27 -5.87
CA VAL A 36 6.36 0.36 -7.10
C VAL A 36 7.85 0.64 -6.99
N ALA A 37 8.27 1.28 -5.91
CA ALA A 37 9.68 1.53 -5.61
C ALA A 37 10.30 0.38 -4.81
N ASN A 38 11.61 0.31 -4.79
CA ASN A 38 12.36 -0.78 -4.16
C ASN A 38 13.04 -0.39 -2.83
N GLY A 39 12.95 0.86 -2.40
CA GLY A 39 13.45 1.33 -1.13
C GLY A 39 14.96 1.54 -1.05
N ASN A 40 15.64 1.61 -2.19
CA ASN A 40 17.10 1.57 -2.25
C ASN A 40 17.82 2.82 -1.71
N MET A 41 17.11 3.93 -1.49
CA MET A 41 17.71 5.18 -1.00
C MET A 41 17.42 5.46 0.47
N GLY A 42 16.62 4.63 1.14
CA GLY A 42 16.17 4.83 2.52
C GLY A 42 17.19 4.44 3.60
N HIS A 43 18.51 4.58 3.38
CA HIS A 43 19.53 4.29 4.38
C HIS A 43 20.86 5.02 4.09
N VAL A 44 21.57 5.50 5.12
CA VAL A 44 22.84 6.24 4.92
C VAL A 44 24.10 5.36 4.92
N ILE A 45 24.03 4.15 5.49
CA ILE A 45 25.18 3.27 5.61
C ILE A 45 25.13 2.16 4.56
N ILE A 46 23.98 1.49 4.43
CA ILE A 46 23.81 0.39 3.48
C ILE A 46 23.70 0.98 2.07
N GLN A 47 24.51 0.43 1.16
CA GLN A 47 24.54 0.92 -0.22
C GLN A 47 23.27 0.55 -0.98
N PRO A 48 22.84 1.36 -1.98
CA PRO A 48 21.55 1.21 -2.66
C PRO A 48 21.28 -0.20 -3.22
N ASP A 49 22.24 -0.83 -3.88
CA ASP A 49 22.06 -2.17 -4.44
C ASP A 49 21.88 -3.29 -3.40
N GLU A 50 22.52 -3.14 -2.25
CA GLU A 50 22.36 -4.06 -1.13
C GLU A 50 21.04 -3.81 -0.43
N LEU A 51 20.72 -2.55 -0.13
CA LEU A 51 19.46 -2.16 0.52
C LEU A 51 18.24 -2.60 -0.28
N ARG A 52 18.26 -2.40 -1.61
CA ARG A 52 17.21 -2.90 -2.51
C ARG A 52 16.93 -4.39 -2.31
N LYS A 53 17.98 -5.23 -2.27
CA LYS A 53 17.82 -6.68 -2.08
C LYS A 53 17.24 -7.01 -0.70
N MET A 54 17.72 -6.31 0.34
CA MET A 54 17.22 -6.48 1.70
C MET A 54 15.73 -6.12 1.78
N ARG A 55 15.34 -4.92 1.34
CA ARG A 55 13.96 -4.45 1.45
C ARG A 55 12.96 -5.29 0.64
N ILE A 56 13.35 -5.79 -0.53
CA ILE A 56 12.52 -6.74 -1.29
C ILE A 56 12.34 -8.06 -0.51
N ALA A 57 13.38 -8.55 0.16
CA ALA A 57 13.27 -9.76 0.98
C ALA A 57 12.44 -9.54 2.24
N GLU A 58 12.60 -8.41 2.91
CA GLU A 58 11.83 -7.99 4.08
C GLU A 58 10.33 -7.89 3.75
N ALA A 59 9.96 -7.24 2.64
CA ALA A 59 8.57 -7.16 2.18
C ALA A 59 7.95 -8.54 1.91
N LYS A 60 8.70 -9.46 1.29
CA LYS A 60 8.23 -10.84 1.09
C LYS A 60 8.06 -11.60 2.40
N LYS A 61 8.97 -11.38 3.38
CA LYS A 61 8.86 -11.94 4.72
C LYS A 61 7.60 -11.42 5.41
N ALA A 62 7.34 -10.11 5.36
CA ALA A 62 6.14 -9.50 5.91
C ALA A 62 4.86 -10.10 5.31
N GLY A 63 4.77 -10.16 3.98
CA GLY A 63 3.60 -10.74 3.31
C GLY A 63 3.39 -12.23 3.65
N SER A 64 4.47 -12.99 3.89
CA SER A 64 4.38 -14.42 4.22
C SER A 64 3.68 -14.70 5.56
N ILE A 65 3.69 -13.75 6.51
CA ILE A 65 2.99 -13.89 7.80
C ILE A 65 1.50 -14.08 7.58
N ALA A 66 0.93 -13.37 6.60
CA ALA A 66 -0.51 -13.39 6.30
C ALA A 66 -0.85 -14.16 5.00
N GLY A 67 0.13 -14.81 4.37
CA GLY A 67 -0.06 -15.52 3.12
C GLY A 67 -0.33 -14.59 1.92
N PHE A 68 0.09 -13.33 1.98
CA PHE A 68 -0.05 -12.38 0.88
C PHE A 68 0.97 -12.66 -0.22
N GLU A 69 0.53 -12.53 -1.47
CA GLU A 69 1.43 -12.51 -2.62
C GLU A 69 2.07 -11.11 -2.72
N VAL A 70 3.41 -11.05 -2.73
CA VAL A 70 4.14 -9.75 -2.78
C VAL A 70 4.90 -9.63 -4.09
N LEU A 71 4.54 -8.58 -4.85
CA LEU A 71 5.11 -8.21 -6.13
C LEU A 71 5.90 -6.89 -6.00
N THR A 72 6.78 -6.61 -6.94
CA THR A 72 7.47 -5.32 -7.04
C THR A 72 7.68 -4.94 -8.50
N LEU A 73 7.55 -3.63 -8.82
CA LEU A 73 7.99 -3.08 -10.10
C LEU A 73 9.47 -2.75 -10.10
N ASP A 74 10.10 -2.76 -8.91
CA ASP A 74 11.54 -2.58 -8.73
C ASP A 74 12.07 -1.25 -9.29
N VAL A 75 11.29 -0.20 -9.24
CA VAL A 75 11.71 1.16 -9.57
C VAL A 75 12.60 1.69 -8.44
N GLY A 76 13.67 2.40 -8.75
CA GLY A 76 14.49 3.05 -7.72
C GLY A 76 13.70 4.17 -7.02
N ASP A 77 13.99 4.41 -5.73
CA ASP A 77 13.41 5.54 -5.00
C ASP A 77 13.72 6.87 -5.71
N LEU A 78 12.82 7.84 -5.58
CA LEU A 78 12.86 9.15 -6.26
C LEU A 78 12.66 9.07 -7.79
N LEU A 79 12.41 7.87 -8.33
CA LEU A 79 12.17 7.64 -9.75
C LEU A 79 10.73 7.21 -10.11
N PRO A 80 9.78 6.96 -9.17
CA PRO A 80 8.39 6.79 -9.56
C PRO A 80 7.91 7.98 -10.38
N ASN A 81 7.26 7.70 -11.52
CA ASN A 81 6.83 8.74 -12.45
C ASN A 81 5.59 8.26 -13.22
N ALA A 82 4.47 8.88 -12.98
CA ALA A 82 3.20 8.54 -13.63
C ALA A 82 3.21 8.76 -15.15
N ALA A 83 4.10 9.63 -15.66
CA ALA A 83 4.26 9.85 -17.09
C ALA A 83 5.14 8.79 -17.78
N ASP A 84 5.88 7.97 -17.01
CA ASP A 84 6.71 6.91 -17.59
C ASP A 84 5.84 5.75 -18.10
N LYS A 85 5.87 5.58 -19.43
CA LYS A 85 5.10 4.51 -20.09
C LYS A 85 5.50 3.12 -19.61
N LYS A 86 6.79 2.86 -19.31
CA LYS A 86 7.24 1.54 -18.90
C LYS A 86 6.70 1.17 -17.51
N GLN A 87 6.73 2.12 -16.57
CA GLN A 87 6.17 1.93 -15.23
C GLN A 87 4.66 1.70 -15.32
N ARG A 88 3.96 2.50 -16.13
CA ARG A 88 2.51 2.32 -16.34
C ARG A 88 2.17 0.97 -16.97
N ASP A 89 2.89 0.55 -18.00
CA ASP A 89 2.68 -0.75 -18.64
C ASP A 89 2.91 -1.90 -17.65
N ALA A 90 3.99 -1.84 -16.86
CA ALA A 90 4.28 -2.84 -15.85
C ALA A 90 3.18 -2.91 -14.77
N LEU A 91 2.65 -1.77 -14.33
CA LEU A 91 1.56 -1.75 -13.36
C LEU A 91 0.25 -2.26 -13.94
N ILE A 92 -0.03 -1.99 -15.22
CA ILE A 92 -1.19 -2.56 -15.93
C ILE A 92 -1.14 -4.09 -15.91
N GLU A 93 0.03 -4.67 -16.17
CA GLU A 93 0.20 -6.14 -16.12
C GLU A 93 -0.04 -6.69 -14.69
N VAL A 94 0.40 -5.99 -13.65
CA VAL A 94 0.09 -6.36 -12.26
C VAL A 94 -1.42 -6.33 -12.00
N ILE A 95 -2.12 -5.27 -12.42
CA ILE A 95 -3.57 -5.16 -12.23
C ILE A 95 -4.33 -6.26 -13.00
N ARG A 96 -3.94 -6.52 -14.25
CA ARG A 96 -4.51 -7.61 -15.07
C ARG A 96 -4.26 -8.98 -14.48
N TYR A 97 -3.08 -9.20 -13.89
CA TYR A 97 -2.75 -10.44 -13.19
C TYR A 97 -3.58 -10.63 -11.93
N ALA A 98 -3.64 -9.61 -11.07
CA ALA A 98 -4.34 -9.67 -9.80
C ALA A 98 -5.87 -9.72 -9.96
N LYS A 99 -6.43 -9.17 -11.04
CA LYS A 99 -7.88 -9.05 -11.31
C LYS A 99 -8.64 -8.58 -10.07
N PRO A 100 -8.30 -7.40 -9.51
CA PRO A 100 -8.83 -6.97 -8.23
C PRO A 100 -10.32 -6.60 -8.32
N ASP A 101 -11.05 -6.81 -7.22
CA ASP A 101 -12.38 -6.26 -7.00
C ASP A 101 -12.30 -4.81 -6.47
N PHE A 102 -11.21 -4.46 -5.80
CA PHE A 102 -10.84 -3.09 -5.43
C PHE A 102 -9.33 -2.96 -5.20
N ILE A 103 -8.86 -1.71 -5.27
CA ILE A 103 -7.45 -1.35 -5.08
C ILE A 103 -7.34 -0.45 -3.84
N ILE A 104 -6.30 -0.66 -3.02
CA ILE A 104 -5.86 0.30 -1.98
C ILE A 104 -4.53 0.90 -2.44
N THR A 105 -4.37 2.22 -2.32
CA THR A 105 -3.12 2.91 -2.68
C THR A 105 -2.97 4.24 -1.95
N HIS A 106 -1.87 4.97 -2.20
CA HIS A 106 -1.60 6.28 -1.63
C HIS A 106 -2.66 7.33 -1.95
N SER A 107 -2.77 8.32 -1.08
CA SER A 107 -3.73 9.41 -1.19
C SER A 107 -3.24 10.54 -2.11
N PRO A 108 -4.14 11.21 -2.87
CA PRO A 108 -3.79 12.41 -3.65
C PRO A 108 -3.45 13.63 -2.79
N VAL A 109 -3.66 13.56 -1.47
CA VAL A 109 -3.30 14.63 -0.51
C VAL A 109 -2.01 14.32 0.25
N ASP A 110 -1.28 13.28 -0.15
CA ASP A 110 0.03 12.96 0.43
C ASP A 110 1.03 14.09 0.16
N TYR A 111 2.06 14.17 1.01
CA TYR A 111 3.11 15.18 0.93
C TYR A 111 4.43 14.64 0.38
N MET A 112 4.57 13.30 0.27
CA MET A 112 5.75 12.67 -0.32
C MET A 112 5.60 12.57 -1.83
N THR A 113 6.58 13.09 -2.57
CA THR A 113 6.55 13.13 -4.04
C THR A 113 6.37 11.75 -4.66
N ASP A 114 7.11 10.75 -4.19
CA ASP A 114 7.02 9.38 -4.69
C ASP A 114 5.62 8.79 -4.49
N HIS A 115 4.99 9.04 -3.34
CA HIS A 115 3.60 8.60 -3.06
C HIS A 115 2.60 9.25 -4.01
N LEU A 116 2.76 10.55 -4.28
CA LEU A 116 1.91 11.28 -5.23
C LEU A 116 2.06 10.75 -6.65
N GLU A 117 3.29 10.44 -7.07
CA GLU A 117 3.52 9.84 -8.40
C GLU A 117 2.94 8.42 -8.48
N VAL A 118 3.07 7.60 -7.43
CA VAL A 118 2.43 6.27 -7.38
C VAL A 118 0.92 6.38 -7.40
N GLN A 119 0.33 7.31 -6.63
CA GLN A 119 -1.12 7.54 -6.65
C GLN A 119 -1.64 7.84 -8.07
N LYS A 120 -0.99 8.76 -8.78
CA LYS A 120 -1.33 9.09 -10.18
C LYS A 120 -1.16 7.90 -11.11
N LEU A 121 -0.03 7.18 -10.97
CA LEU A 121 0.29 6.00 -11.76
C LEU A 121 -0.78 4.91 -11.59
N VAL A 122 -1.21 4.64 -10.36
CA VAL A 122 -2.28 3.68 -10.06
C VAL A 122 -3.61 4.12 -10.64
N PHE A 123 -3.96 5.40 -10.49
CA PHE A 123 -5.22 5.93 -11.03
C PHE A 123 -5.28 5.78 -12.55
N ASP A 124 -4.21 6.11 -13.26
CA ASP A 124 -4.11 6.00 -14.72
C ASP A 124 -4.05 4.53 -15.17
N ALA A 125 -3.20 3.71 -14.56
CA ALA A 125 -3.04 2.31 -14.91
C ALA A 125 -4.32 1.50 -14.69
N SER A 126 -5.04 1.76 -13.59
CA SER A 126 -6.31 1.09 -13.27
C SER A 126 -7.50 1.53 -14.13
N PHE A 127 -7.35 2.59 -14.93
CA PHE A 127 -8.26 2.89 -16.03
C PHE A 127 -7.78 2.23 -17.33
N SER A 128 -6.49 2.40 -17.63
CA SER A 128 -5.91 1.91 -18.90
C SER A 128 -5.94 0.39 -19.03
N CYS A 129 -5.92 -0.35 -17.90
CA CYS A 129 -5.99 -1.81 -17.90
C CYS A 129 -7.31 -2.34 -18.47
N SER A 130 -8.37 -1.51 -18.49
CA SER A 130 -9.67 -1.87 -19.07
C SER A 130 -9.75 -1.69 -20.59
N CYS A 131 -8.73 -1.05 -21.19
CA CYS A 131 -8.72 -0.80 -22.63
C CYS A 131 -8.21 -2.05 -23.39
N PRO A 132 -9.05 -2.74 -24.20
CA PRO A 132 -8.64 -3.98 -24.86
C PRO A 132 -7.49 -3.81 -25.87
N HIS A 133 -7.34 -2.61 -26.42
CA HIS A 133 -6.29 -2.30 -27.40
C HIS A 133 -5.00 -1.72 -26.76
N TYR A 134 -4.96 -1.62 -25.43
CA TYR A 134 -3.77 -1.14 -24.72
C TYR A 134 -2.97 -2.32 -24.15
N GLY A 135 -1.72 -2.44 -24.59
CA GLY A 135 -0.83 -3.51 -24.13
C GLY A 135 -1.22 -4.90 -24.64
N SER A 136 -0.77 -5.93 -23.94
CA SER A 136 -1.06 -7.34 -24.22
C SER A 136 -1.91 -7.93 -23.10
N GLY A 137 -2.63 -9.03 -23.40
CA GLY A 137 -3.43 -9.75 -22.42
C GLY A 137 -4.88 -9.32 -22.34
N GLU A 138 -5.63 -9.96 -21.45
CA GLU A 138 -7.05 -9.73 -21.23
C GLU A 138 -7.26 -8.42 -20.46
N ALA A 139 -8.22 -7.61 -20.91
CA ALA A 139 -8.58 -6.38 -20.21
C ALA A 139 -9.17 -6.68 -18.82
N ALA A 140 -8.83 -5.85 -17.83
CA ALA A 140 -9.39 -5.93 -16.48
C ALA A 140 -10.48 -4.87 -16.28
N ASP A 141 -11.35 -5.07 -15.28
CA ASP A 141 -12.39 -4.11 -14.94
C ASP A 141 -11.84 -2.83 -14.30
N ILE A 142 -12.56 -1.72 -14.49
CA ILE A 142 -12.33 -0.51 -13.70
C ILE A 142 -12.98 -0.71 -12.32
N VAL A 143 -12.15 -0.77 -11.30
CA VAL A 143 -12.58 -1.08 -9.94
C VAL A 143 -12.49 0.14 -9.00
N PRO A 144 -13.18 0.11 -7.85
CA PRO A 144 -13.02 1.10 -6.80
C PRO A 144 -11.56 1.22 -6.32
N ILE A 145 -11.16 2.45 -6.00
CA ILE A 145 -9.87 2.75 -5.37
C ILE A 145 -10.15 3.35 -4.01
N PHE A 146 -9.53 2.79 -2.97
CA PHE A 146 -9.46 3.35 -1.65
C PHE A 146 -8.07 3.94 -1.43
N TYR A 147 -8.03 5.17 -0.98
CA TYR A 147 -6.82 5.86 -0.62
C TYR A 147 -6.54 5.63 0.87
N MET A 148 -5.40 5.04 1.17
CA MET A 148 -4.93 4.82 2.53
C MET A 148 -4.40 6.11 3.15
N ASP A 149 -4.27 6.12 4.47
CA ASP A 149 -3.79 7.25 5.25
C ASP A 149 -2.37 7.66 4.86
N THR A 150 -2.06 8.92 5.06
CA THR A 150 -0.71 9.44 4.94
C THR A 150 0.09 9.16 6.22
N LEU A 151 1.40 9.22 6.15
CA LEU A 151 2.25 9.04 7.33
C LEU A 151 1.90 10.09 8.40
N ALA A 152 1.68 9.64 9.62
CA ALA A 152 1.18 10.45 10.75
C ALA A 152 -0.20 11.12 10.52
N GLY A 153 -0.96 10.73 9.50
CA GLY A 153 -2.27 11.31 9.21
C GLY A 153 -2.25 12.74 8.69
N VAL A 154 -1.10 13.21 8.21
CA VAL A 154 -0.92 14.61 7.76
C VAL A 154 -1.82 14.90 6.55
N ASN A 155 -2.65 15.96 6.66
CA ASN A 155 -3.60 16.41 5.65
C ASN A 155 -4.68 15.38 5.26
N PHE A 156 -4.79 14.25 5.97
CA PHE A 156 -5.72 13.19 5.63
C PHE A 156 -6.92 13.16 6.59
N VAL A 157 -8.12 13.26 6.04
CA VAL A 157 -9.37 13.16 6.77
C VAL A 157 -10.14 11.94 6.26
N PRO A 158 -10.10 10.81 7.00
CA PRO A 158 -10.79 9.60 6.59
C PRO A 158 -12.31 9.79 6.51
N THR A 159 -12.93 9.16 5.52
CA THR A 159 -14.39 9.04 5.41
C THR A 159 -14.87 7.63 5.71
N GLU A 160 -13.95 6.66 5.71
CA GLU A 160 -14.21 5.27 6.06
C GLU A 160 -13.14 4.78 7.04
N TYR A 161 -13.56 3.88 7.94
CA TYR A 161 -12.68 3.27 8.93
C TYR A 161 -12.87 1.76 8.93
N VAL A 162 -11.78 1.05 9.17
CA VAL A 162 -11.78 -0.40 9.40
C VAL A 162 -11.25 -0.65 10.81
N ASP A 163 -12.04 -1.34 11.64
CA ASP A 163 -11.61 -1.80 12.96
C ASP A 163 -10.55 -2.90 12.79
N ILE A 164 -9.34 -2.63 13.31
CA ILE A 164 -8.20 -3.54 13.27
C ILE A 164 -7.75 -3.96 14.68
N SER A 165 -8.60 -3.75 15.70
CA SER A 165 -8.23 -3.98 17.10
C SER A 165 -7.80 -5.41 17.37
N ASP A 166 -8.40 -6.39 16.69
CA ASP A 166 -8.10 -7.82 16.83
C ASP A 166 -6.87 -8.28 16.03
N VAL A 167 -6.34 -7.45 15.14
CA VAL A 167 -5.20 -7.79 14.27
C VAL A 167 -4.01 -6.84 14.42
N ILE A 168 -4.06 -5.89 15.35
CA ILE A 168 -3.01 -4.88 15.52
C ILE A 168 -1.64 -5.51 15.78
N GLU A 169 -1.57 -6.57 16.57
CA GLU A 169 -0.29 -7.22 16.88
C GLU A 169 0.32 -7.89 15.64
N THR A 170 -0.51 -8.54 14.82
CA THR A 170 -0.04 -9.13 13.56
C THR A 170 0.40 -8.05 12.56
N LYS A 171 -0.30 -6.92 12.51
CA LYS A 171 0.14 -5.74 11.72
C LYS A 171 1.53 -5.27 12.15
N ILE A 172 1.77 -5.16 13.44
CA ILE A 172 3.08 -4.75 13.96
C ILE A 172 4.15 -5.81 13.67
N GLU A 173 3.84 -7.10 13.82
CA GLU A 173 4.76 -8.19 13.45
C GLU A 173 5.16 -8.13 11.96
N MET A 174 4.21 -7.81 11.08
CA MET A 174 4.50 -7.60 9.65
C MET A 174 5.44 -6.40 9.44
N LEU A 175 5.18 -5.26 10.10
CA LEU A 175 6.04 -4.08 10.05
C LEU A 175 7.45 -4.39 10.55
N GLU A 176 7.58 -5.17 11.63
CA GLU A 176 8.88 -5.54 12.22
C GLU A 176 9.74 -6.42 11.30
N CYS A 177 9.16 -7.00 10.24
CA CYS A 177 9.94 -7.65 9.20
C CYS A 177 10.84 -6.70 8.41
N HIS A 178 10.53 -5.41 8.39
CA HIS A 178 11.32 -4.36 7.73
C HIS A 178 12.46 -3.87 8.63
N GLU A 179 13.32 -4.79 9.05
CA GLU A 179 14.40 -4.59 10.03
C GLU A 179 15.35 -3.46 9.63
N SER A 180 15.65 -3.31 8.33
CA SER A 180 16.49 -2.24 7.81
C SER A 180 15.91 -0.85 8.10
N GLN A 181 14.60 -0.70 7.97
CA GLN A 181 13.90 0.57 8.22
C GLN A 181 13.69 0.82 9.72
N LEU A 182 13.31 -0.19 10.50
CA LEU A 182 13.19 -0.04 11.95
C LEU A 182 14.52 0.40 12.56
N LYS A 183 15.62 -0.19 12.10
CA LYS A 183 16.97 0.19 12.57
C LYS A 183 17.29 1.62 12.15
N TRP A 184 17.01 1.99 10.90
CA TRP A 184 17.24 3.34 10.42
C TRP A 184 16.46 4.39 11.20
N MET A 185 15.13 4.20 11.35
CA MET A 185 14.26 5.13 12.08
C MET A 185 14.72 5.33 13.54
N ARG A 186 15.13 4.25 14.20
CA ARG A 186 15.61 4.31 15.57
C ARG A 186 16.97 5.00 15.68
N ASP A 187 17.94 4.61 14.84
CA ASP A 187 19.34 5.03 14.98
C ASP A 187 19.57 6.45 14.43
N HIS A 188 18.79 6.87 13.41
CA HIS A 188 18.92 8.17 12.78
C HIS A 188 17.85 9.17 13.23
N ASP A 189 16.58 8.78 13.20
CA ASP A 189 15.46 9.67 13.48
C ASP A 189 15.01 9.62 14.95
N HIS A 190 15.55 8.67 15.72
CA HIS A 190 15.21 8.43 17.14
C HIS A 190 13.72 8.11 17.35
N ILE A 191 13.10 7.44 16.37
CA ILE A 191 11.71 7.03 16.38
C ILE A 191 11.61 5.51 16.57
N ASP A 192 10.80 5.09 17.56
CA ASP A 192 10.27 3.73 17.61
C ASP A 192 9.15 3.61 16.56
N PHE A 193 9.47 2.96 15.44
CA PHE A 193 8.57 2.94 14.31
C PHE A 193 7.34 2.05 14.54
N ALA A 194 7.48 0.99 15.33
CA ALA A 194 6.36 0.14 15.74
C ALA A 194 5.38 0.92 16.66
N ASP A 195 5.90 1.66 17.63
CA ASP A 195 5.07 2.52 18.49
C ASP A 195 4.43 3.66 17.69
N PHE A 196 5.14 4.24 16.73
CA PHE A 196 4.59 5.26 15.83
C PHE A 196 3.36 4.75 15.08
N VAL A 197 3.45 3.57 14.42
CA VAL A 197 2.34 2.98 13.67
C VAL A 197 1.19 2.58 14.59
N ARG A 198 1.49 2.04 15.77
CA ARG A 198 0.50 1.72 16.80
C ARG A 198 -0.25 2.97 17.27
N THR A 199 0.48 4.06 17.50
CA THR A 199 -0.09 5.36 17.91
C THR A 199 -1.02 5.93 16.84
N CYS A 200 -0.61 5.91 15.57
CA CYS A 200 -1.46 6.35 14.46
C CYS A 200 -2.75 5.52 14.36
N SER A 201 -2.63 4.20 14.45
CA SER A 201 -3.79 3.29 14.43
C SER A 201 -4.73 3.53 15.63
N LYS A 202 -4.17 3.80 16.81
CA LYS A 202 -4.96 4.15 18.00
C LYS A 202 -5.68 5.49 17.83
N TYR A 203 -5.02 6.49 17.26
CA TYR A 203 -5.65 7.78 16.96
C TYR A 203 -6.84 7.62 16.01
N ARG A 204 -6.71 6.81 14.97
CA ARG A 204 -7.84 6.51 14.06
C ARG A 204 -8.95 5.72 14.78
N GLY A 205 -8.59 4.80 15.68
CA GLY A 205 -9.54 4.10 16.53
C GLY A 205 -10.38 5.04 17.40
N LEU A 206 -9.76 6.04 18.04
CA LEU A 206 -10.44 7.07 18.81
C LEU A 206 -11.48 7.84 17.98
N GLN A 207 -11.22 8.06 16.69
CA GLN A 207 -12.13 8.80 15.81
C GLN A 207 -13.40 8.03 15.47
N CYS A 208 -13.37 6.69 15.51
CA CYS A 208 -14.52 5.84 15.17
C CYS A 208 -15.01 4.95 16.33
N GLY A 209 -14.42 5.09 17.54
CA GLY A 209 -14.93 4.46 18.76
C GLY A 209 -14.46 3.00 18.96
N VAL A 210 -13.28 2.63 18.45
CA VAL A 210 -12.63 1.33 18.66
C VAL A 210 -11.20 1.51 19.19
N ASP A 211 -10.52 0.42 19.58
CA ASP A 211 -9.16 0.51 20.13
C ASP A 211 -8.15 0.91 19.08
N TYR A 212 -8.22 0.30 17.88
CA TYR A 212 -7.34 0.58 16.75
C TYR A 212 -8.13 0.54 15.44
N ALA A 213 -7.86 1.48 14.54
CA ALA A 213 -8.45 1.50 13.21
C ALA A 213 -7.45 1.96 12.15
N GLU A 214 -7.76 1.63 10.91
CA GLU A 214 -7.17 2.23 9.72
C GLU A 214 -8.20 3.11 9.01
N GLY A 215 -7.75 4.25 8.48
CA GLY A 215 -8.62 5.23 7.85
C GLY A 215 -8.43 5.28 6.34
N PHE A 216 -9.54 5.48 5.62
CA PHE A 216 -9.55 5.52 4.16
C PHE A 216 -10.44 6.64 3.63
N THR A 217 -10.14 7.07 2.40
CA THR A 217 -11.08 7.80 1.55
C THR A 217 -11.26 7.04 0.23
N GLN A 218 -12.40 7.20 -0.43
CA GLN A 218 -12.65 6.54 -1.71
C GLN A 218 -12.49 7.51 -2.87
N ALA A 219 -11.98 7.05 -4.00
CA ALA A 219 -12.02 7.79 -5.26
C ALA A 219 -13.47 7.91 -5.74
N ALA A 220 -14.15 8.99 -5.32
CA ALA A 220 -15.56 9.22 -5.58
C ALA A 220 -15.83 9.73 -7.01
N VAL A 221 -15.45 8.93 -8.02
CA VAL A 221 -15.59 9.25 -9.44
C VAL A 221 -16.24 8.11 -10.22
N TRP A 222 -16.96 8.45 -11.29
CA TRP A 222 -17.50 7.44 -12.22
C TRP A 222 -16.36 6.73 -12.99
N PRO A 223 -16.41 5.41 -13.20
CA PRO A 223 -17.40 4.42 -12.76
C PRO A 223 -17.00 3.64 -11.49
N ARG A 224 -16.15 4.21 -10.61
CA ARG A 224 -15.51 3.51 -9.48
C ARG A 224 -16.38 3.34 -8.23
N MET A 225 -17.53 4.01 -8.19
CA MET A 225 -18.44 3.91 -7.05
C MET A 225 -19.30 2.65 -7.11
N LYS A 226 -19.44 1.97 -5.97
CA LYS A 226 -20.33 0.82 -5.81
C LYS A 226 -21.39 1.12 -4.73
N PRO A 227 -22.63 0.60 -4.86
CA PRO A 227 -23.70 0.87 -3.90
C PRO A 227 -23.65 -0.06 -2.66
N TYR A 228 -22.51 -0.66 -2.39
CA TYR A 228 -22.28 -1.56 -1.26
C TYR A 228 -20.85 -1.42 -0.72
N ARG A 229 -20.67 -1.79 0.55
CA ARG A 229 -19.35 -1.72 1.22
C ARG A 229 -18.44 -2.83 0.70
N LEU A 230 -17.18 -2.49 0.42
CA LEU A 230 -16.12 -3.41 0.00
C LEU A 230 -15.09 -3.66 1.09
N LEU A 231 -14.72 -2.62 1.84
CA LEU A 231 -13.84 -2.74 2.99
C LEU A 231 -14.47 -3.64 4.06
N PRO A 232 -13.69 -4.43 4.82
CA PRO A 232 -14.17 -5.31 5.86
C PRO A 232 -14.80 -4.57 7.05
#